data_1c177dfb8f50d290aa7e11e0544d9f22
#
_entry.id   1c177dfb8f50d290aa7e11e0544d9f22
#
_cell.length_a   1.000
_cell.length_b   1.000
_cell.length_c   1.000
_cell.angle_alpha   90.00
_cell.angle_beta   90.00
_cell.angle_gamma   90.00
#
_symmetry.space_group_name_H-M   'P 1'
#
loop_
_entity.id
_entity.type
_entity.pdbx_description
1 polymer ?
#
loop_
_entity_poly.entity_id
_entity_poly.type
_entity_poly.pdbx_seq_one_letter_code
_entity_poly.pdbx_strand_id
1 'polypeptide(L)'
;MLLGLIREGEGIAARVLESLGASLDRTRAALLLLVGSRGPPPTIIDGKAIAAQVREEAKQRADKLHEWGITPGLALVLVGENPSSLSYVRSKGDAAEQAGIYSDMFHLPENTDQQMLLSRILDLNEDGRFHGILVQLPLPKQLDENAIINAIDPQKDADGVTPMSLGRLLRGEPGPWPATPAGIVELLHRSGHPPAGKHIVVCGRSNIVGKPVAAILMQKNARANATVTLCHTGTPDLAFFTRQADILISAMGSPNAITAGMVKPGAVVIDVGNNWIEDESRGSGRRLVGDVDFEGVRQVAAAITPVPGGVGPMTVAMLLSNTVMLAEQQAGRH
;
A
#
# COMPACT_ATOMS: atom_id res chain seq x y z
N MET A 1 36.51 -10.50 -10.91
CA MET A 1 37.21 -11.60 -10.24
C MET A 1 36.87 -11.63 -8.74
N LEU A 2 37.09 -10.58 -7.95
CA LEU A 2 36.83 -10.57 -6.49
C LEU A 2 35.35 -10.83 -6.12
N LEU A 3 34.39 -10.27 -6.87
CA LEU A 3 32.94 -10.50 -6.71
C LEU A 3 32.51 -11.95 -7.00
N GLY A 4 33.19 -12.65 -7.90
CA GLY A 4 32.97 -14.07 -8.18
C GLY A 4 33.44 -14.95 -7.02
N LEU A 5 34.57 -14.63 -6.41
CA LEU A 5 35.12 -15.35 -5.27
C LEU A 5 34.30 -15.22 -3.98
N ILE A 6 33.61 -14.09 -3.80
CA ILE A 6 32.71 -13.84 -2.66
C ILE A 6 31.31 -14.45 -2.91
N ARG A 7 30.92 -14.68 -4.18
CA ARG A 7 29.63 -15.27 -4.54
C ARG A 7 29.51 -16.75 -4.18
N GLU A 8 30.63 -17.48 -4.16
CA GLU A 8 30.66 -18.91 -3.84
C GLU A 8 30.54 -19.24 -2.35
N GLY A 9 30.57 -18.23 -1.44
CA GLY A 9 30.30 -18.38 0.01
C GLY A 9 31.20 -19.35 0.78
N GLU A 10 31.77 -20.33 0.11
CA GLU A 10 32.62 -21.42 0.71
C GLU A 10 34.05 -21.40 0.21
N GLY A 11 34.44 -20.45 -0.64
CA GLY A 11 35.79 -20.36 -1.20
C GLY A 11 36.84 -19.88 -0.22
N ILE A 12 38.13 -20.17 -0.51
CA ILE A 12 39.31 -19.79 0.34
C ILE A 12 39.29 -18.29 0.68
N ALA A 13 38.91 -17.42 -0.28
CA ALA A 13 38.81 -15.96 -0.09
C ALA A 13 37.73 -15.56 0.94
N ALA A 14 36.62 -16.27 0.98
CA ALA A 14 35.55 -16.04 1.94
C ALA A 14 36.06 -16.38 3.37
N ARG A 15 36.68 -17.53 3.54
CA ARG A 15 37.24 -17.97 4.82
C ARG A 15 38.37 -17.06 5.34
N VAL A 16 39.20 -16.53 4.43
CA VAL A 16 40.25 -15.55 4.78
C VAL A 16 39.63 -14.24 5.26
N LEU A 17 38.60 -13.74 4.61
CA LEU A 17 37.89 -12.52 5.03
C LEU A 17 37.22 -12.70 6.39
N GLU A 18 36.58 -13.83 6.63
CA GLU A 18 35.96 -14.15 7.92
C GLU A 18 37.00 -14.29 9.04
N SER A 19 38.15 -14.93 8.76
CA SER A 19 39.24 -15.05 9.73
C SER A 19 39.89 -13.70 10.10
N LEU A 20 39.74 -12.70 9.22
CA LEU A 20 40.18 -11.32 9.46
C LEU A 20 39.06 -10.46 10.12
N GLY A 21 37.93 -11.08 10.53
CA GLY A 21 36.85 -10.41 11.22
C GLY A 21 35.97 -9.58 10.27
N ALA A 22 36.12 -9.73 8.96
CA ALA A 22 35.29 -9.03 7.95
C ALA A 22 33.99 -9.81 7.70
N SER A 23 32.86 -9.19 7.95
CA SER A 23 31.55 -9.75 7.53
C SER A 23 31.48 -9.83 6.00
N LEU A 24 31.27 -11.04 5.46
CA LEU A 24 31.13 -11.27 4.02
C LEU A 24 30.03 -10.38 3.39
N ASP A 25 28.92 -10.20 4.10
CA ASP A 25 27.84 -9.35 3.62
C ASP A 25 28.22 -7.87 3.58
N ARG A 26 28.93 -7.36 4.58
CA ARG A 26 29.45 -5.98 4.59
C ARG A 26 30.53 -5.77 3.53
N THR A 27 31.42 -6.75 3.35
CA THR A 27 32.47 -6.68 2.33
C THR A 27 31.87 -6.75 0.92
N ARG A 28 30.86 -7.58 0.70
CA ARG A 28 30.11 -7.67 -0.56
C ARG A 28 29.37 -6.38 -0.85
N ALA A 29 28.66 -5.80 0.13
CA ALA A 29 27.98 -4.52 -0.01
C ALA A 29 28.97 -3.39 -0.33
N ALA A 30 30.10 -3.32 0.38
CA ALA A 30 31.17 -2.34 0.14
C ALA A 30 31.82 -2.52 -1.26
N LEU A 31 32.05 -3.75 -1.72
CA LEU A 31 32.59 -4.02 -3.05
C LEU A 31 31.59 -3.72 -4.15
N LEU A 32 30.30 -3.98 -3.97
CA LEU A 32 29.25 -3.57 -4.89
C LEU A 32 29.16 -2.04 -4.99
N LEU A 33 29.37 -1.34 -3.91
CA LEU A 33 29.48 0.12 -3.87
C LEU A 33 30.76 0.64 -4.53
N LEU A 34 31.90 -0.05 -4.38
CA LEU A 34 33.21 0.35 -4.92
C LEU A 34 33.39 -0.01 -6.40
N VAL A 35 32.89 -1.16 -6.83
CA VAL A 35 33.02 -1.65 -8.23
C VAL A 35 32.01 -0.97 -9.14
N GLY A 36 31.09 -0.18 -8.54
CA GLY A 36 30.19 0.67 -9.28
C GLY A 36 29.59 -0.01 -10.50
N SER A 37 28.67 -0.96 -10.34
CA SER A 37 27.61 -1.07 -11.31
C SER A 37 26.77 0.21 -11.18
N ARG A 38 27.28 1.33 -11.69
CA ARG A 38 26.45 2.49 -12.01
C ARG A 38 25.55 2.06 -13.16
N GLY A 39 24.53 1.27 -12.80
CA GLY A 39 23.34 1.24 -13.60
C GLY A 39 22.80 2.68 -13.69
N PRO A 40 21.88 2.98 -14.58
CA PRO A 40 21.22 4.26 -14.59
C PRO A 40 20.69 4.54 -13.16
N PRO A 41 20.66 5.82 -12.73
CA PRO A 41 20.16 6.15 -11.40
C PRO A 41 18.75 5.53 -11.22
N PRO A 42 18.42 5.03 -10.03
CA PRO A 42 17.15 4.37 -9.81
C PRO A 42 15.99 5.31 -10.19
N THR A 43 14.99 4.76 -10.84
CA THR A 43 13.78 5.52 -11.14
C THR A 43 13.00 5.73 -9.85
N ILE A 44 12.70 6.98 -9.50
CA ILE A 44 11.78 7.27 -8.42
C ILE A 44 10.36 7.13 -8.95
N ILE A 45 9.60 6.21 -8.34
CA ILE A 45 8.19 5.99 -8.71
C ILE A 45 7.36 7.08 -8.04
N ASP A 46 6.98 8.11 -8.81
CA ASP A 46 6.19 9.24 -8.32
C ASP A 46 4.72 8.86 -8.15
N GLY A 47 4.39 8.43 -6.93
CA GLY A 47 3.01 8.06 -6.59
C GLY A 47 2.04 9.25 -6.60
N LYS A 48 2.51 10.49 -6.41
CA LYS A 48 1.64 11.68 -6.51
C LYS A 48 1.19 11.91 -7.96
N ALA A 49 2.11 11.83 -8.91
CA ALA A 49 1.80 11.98 -10.33
C ALA A 49 0.86 10.88 -10.83
N ILE A 50 1.12 9.62 -10.44
CA ILE A 50 0.27 8.47 -10.80
C ILE A 50 -1.11 8.58 -10.15
N ALA A 51 -1.18 8.96 -8.87
CA ALA A 51 -2.46 9.18 -8.18
C ALA A 51 -3.29 10.30 -8.81
N ALA A 52 -2.65 11.36 -9.32
CA ALA A 52 -3.35 12.41 -10.05
C ALA A 52 -4.04 11.88 -11.32
N GLN A 53 -3.36 11.00 -12.08
CA GLN A 53 -3.97 10.36 -13.25
C GLN A 53 -5.18 9.50 -12.87
N VAL A 54 -5.06 8.67 -11.82
CA VAL A 54 -6.17 7.82 -11.37
C VAL A 54 -7.34 8.65 -10.87
N ARG A 55 -7.08 9.76 -10.15
CA ARG A 55 -8.16 10.67 -9.73
C ARG A 55 -8.87 11.34 -10.91
N GLU A 56 -8.12 11.74 -11.93
CA GLU A 56 -8.70 12.30 -13.15
C GLU A 56 -9.59 11.28 -13.88
N GLU A 57 -9.15 10.03 -13.98
CA GLU A 57 -9.96 8.94 -14.55
C GLU A 57 -11.24 8.69 -13.72
N ALA A 58 -11.13 8.71 -12.39
CA ALA A 58 -12.29 8.59 -11.50
C ALA A 58 -13.25 9.77 -11.70
N LYS A 59 -12.74 10.99 -11.84
CA LYS A 59 -13.53 12.18 -12.11
C LYS A 59 -14.29 12.05 -13.43
N GLN A 60 -13.65 11.66 -14.52
CA GLN A 60 -14.28 11.47 -15.82
C GLN A 60 -15.42 10.44 -15.78
N ARG A 61 -15.28 9.39 -14.96
CA ARG A 61 -16.34 8.40 -14.73
C ARG A 61 -17.47 8.99 -13.87
N ALA A 62 -17.15 9.79 -12.84
CA ALA A 62 -18.15 10.50 -12.05
C ALA A 62 -18.95 11.51 -12.90
N ASP A 63 -18.28 12.27 -13.79
CA ASP A 63 -18.92 13.21 -14.71
C ASP A 63 -19.94 12.51 -15.61
N LYS A 64 -19.63 11.28 -16.11
CA LYS A 64 -20.60 10.47 -16.87
C LYS A 64 -21.81 10.03 -16.03
N LEU A 65 -21.60 9.69 -14.75
CA LEU A 65 -22.71 9.37 -13.85
C LEU A 65 -23.59 10.59 -13.60
N HIS A 66 -23.01 11.79 -13.50
CA HIS A 66 -23.76 13.05 -13.38
C HIS A 66 -24.67 13.31 -14.60
N GLU A 67 -24.22 12.97 -15.81
CA GLU A 67 -25.05 13.08 -17.02
C GLU A 67 -26.34 12.21 -16.93
N TRP A 68 -26.27 11.14 -16.10
CA TRP A 68 -27.44 10.26 -15.85
C TRP A 68 -28.20 10.63 -14.56
N GLY A 69 -27.89 11.78 -13.96
CA GLY A 69 -28.51 12.25 -12.73
C GLY A 69 -28.05 11.50 -11.46
N ILE A 70 -26.91 10.79 -11.53
CA ILE A 70 -26.34 10.02 -10.41
C ILE A 70 -25.09 10.73 -9.90
N THR A 71 -25.10 11.15 -8.65
CA THR A 71 -23.91 11.70 -7.99
C THR A 71 -23.29 10.62 -7.12
N PRO A 72 -22.07 10.11 -7.44
CA PRO A 72 -21.38 9.19 -6.54
C PRO A 72 -21.25 9.80 -5.14
N GLY A 73 -21.47 9.01 -4.09
CA GLY A 73 -21.43 9.49 -2.72
C GLY A 73 -20.52 8.63 -1.84
N LEU A 74 -19.70 9.26 -1.00
CA LEU A 74 -18.77 8.64 -0.06
C LEU A 74 -19.03 9.11 1.37
N ALA A 75 -19.41 8.19 2.25
CA ALA A 75 -19.49 8.44 3.68
C ALA A 75 -18.13 8.16 4.33
N LEU A 76 -17.59 9.15 5.04
CA LEU A 76 -16.33 9.07 5.77
C LEU A 76 -16.62 9.04 7.28
N VAL A 77 -16.40 7.91 7.93
CA VAL A 77 -16.65 7.74 9.37
C VAL A 77 -15.34 7.82 10.14
N LEU A 78 -15.28 8.72 11.11
CA LEU A 78 -14.13 8.92 11.99
C LEU A 78 -14.59 8.86 13.44
N VAL A 79 -13.87 8.13 14.28
CA VAL A 79 -14.11 8.08 15.74
C VAL A 79 -12.87 8.61 16.46
N GLY A 80 -13.07 9.60 17.33
CA GLY A 80 -12.00 10.20 18.13
C GLY A 80 -11.27 11.35 17.48
N GLU A 81 -10.31 11.92 18.22
CA GLU A 81 -9.65 13.19 17.91
C GLU A 81 -8.19 13.02 17.44
N ASN A 82 -7.82 11.83 16.94
CA ASN A 82 -6.44 11.62 16.48
C ASN A 82 -6.11 12.58 15.33
N PRO A 83 -5.11 13.49 15.49
CA PRO A 83 -4.84 14.53 14.49
C PRO A 83 -4.44 13.98 13.12
N SER A 84 -3.74 12.85 13.09
CA SER A 84 -3.34 12.19 11.84
C SER A 84 -4.58 11.66 11.11
N SER A 85 -5.50 10.98 11.81
CA SER A 85 -6.74 10.46 11.25
C SER A 85 -7.64 11.58 10.73
N LEU A 86 -7.78 12.67 11.50
CA LEU A 86 -8.52 13.88 11.09
C LEU A 86 -7.96 14.49 9.79
N SER A 87 -6.64 14.65 9.71
CA SER A 87 -5.99 15.17 8.51
C SER A 87 -6.20 14.26 7.30
N TYR A 88 -6.12 12.94 7.50
CA TYR A 88 -6.36 11.95 6.43
C TYR A 88 -7.80 11.97 5.92
N VAL A 89 -8.79 12.00 6.83
CA VAL A 89 -10.20 12.02 6.45
C VAL A 89 -10.54 13.31 5.70
N ARG A 90 -10.06 14.47 6.17
CA ARG A 90 -10.23 15.75 5.46
C ARG A 90 -9.65 15.69 4.05
N SER A 91 -8.40 15.21 3.92
CA SER A 91 -7.75 15.06 2.61
C SER A 91 -8.51 14.12 1.66
N LYS A 92 -9.17 13.07 2.20
CA LYS A 92 -10.03 12.17 1.42
C LYS A 92 -11.31 12.88 0.95
N GLY A 93 -11.94 13.67 1.83
CA GLY A 93 -13.11 14.48 1.51
C GLY A 93 -12.81 15.51 0.42
N ASP A 94 -11.75 16.31 0.62
CA ASP A 94 -11.31 17.31 -0.37
C ASP A 94 -11.03 16.68 -1.74
N ALA A 95 -10.40 15.51 -1.74
CA ALA A 95 -10.12 14.78 -2.97
C ALA A 95 -11.41 14.22 -3.63
N ALA A 96 -12.39 13.81 -2.83
CA ALA A 96 -13.69 13.34 -3.32
C ALA A 96 -14.45 14.49 -4.01
N GLU A 97 -14.54 15.64 -3.37
CA GLU A 97 -15.18 16.85 -3.95
C GLU A 97 -14.52 17.26 -5.26
N GLN A 98 -13.17 17.29 -5.31
CA GLN A 98 -12.43 17.60 -6.54
C GLN A 98 -12.68 16.60 -7.67
N ALA A 99 -13.03 15.35 -7.34
CA ALA A 99 -13.40 14.31 -8.30
C ALA A 99 -14.91 14.28 -8.63
N GLY A 100 -15.70 15.25 -8.18
CA GLY A 100 -17.15 15.28 -8.41
C GLY A 100 -17.92 14.23 -7.60
N ILE A 101 -17.36 13.75 -6.51
CA ILE A 101 -17.98 12.78 -5.59
C ILE A 101 -18.53 13.55 -4.41
N TYR A 102 -19.82 13.41 -4.11
CA TYR A 102 -20.39 13.92 -2.87
C TYR A 102 -19.73 13.22 -1.68
N SER A 103 -19.26 13.95 -0.69
CA SER A 103 -18.69 13.35 0.51
C SER A 103 -19.24 14.01 1.77
N ASP A 104 -19.49 13.20 2.79
CA ASP A 104 -19.89 13.70 4.11
C ASP A 104 -19.07 12.99 5.19
N MET A 105 -18.63 13.77 6.20
CA MET A 105 -17.81 13.27 7.28
C MET A 105 -18.62 13.12 8.56
N PHE A 106 -18.76 11.90 9.02
CA PHE A 106 -19.41 11.53 10.28
C PHE A 106 -18.35 11.40 11.37
N HIS A 107 -18.11 12.50 12.06
CA HIS A 107 -17.13 12.56 13.15
C HIS A 107 -17.82 12.24 14.49
N LEU A 108 -17.45 11.11 15.07
CA LEU A 108 -17.97 10.61 16.32
C LEU A 108 -16.95 10.81 17.46
N PRO A 109 -17.42 11.12 18.70
CA PRO A 109 -16.50 11.33 19.81
C PRO A 109 -15.73 10.06 20.20
N GLU A 110 -14.57 10.24 20.87
CA GLU A 110 -13.66 9.14 21.27
C GLU A 110 -14.36 8.08 22.15
N ASN A 111 -15.30 8.50 22.99
CA ASN A 111 -16.05 7.64 23.89
C ASN A 111 -17.29 6.98 23.25
N THR A 112 -17.42 7.03 21.93
CA THR A 112 -18.49 6.32 21.20
C THR A 112 -18.46 4.83 21.55
N ASP A 113 -19.62 4.28 21.88
CA ASP A 113 -19.76 2.85 22.14
C ASP A 113 -19.98 2.05 20.84
N GLN A 114 -19.84 0.73 20.96
CA GLN A 114 -19.95 -0.20 19.83
C GLN A 114 -21.33 -0.15 19.16
N GLN A 115 -22.41 -0.03 19.94
CA GLN A 115 -23.79 -0.06 19.41
C GLN A 115 -24.08 1.23 18.63
N MET A 116 -23.64 2.38 19.15
CA MET A 116 -23.81 3.66 18.47
C MET A 116 -23.10 3.68 17.11
N LEU A 117 -21.86 3.16 17.05
CA LEU A 117 -21.13 3.10 15.78
C LEU A 117 -21.76 2.09 14.80
N LEU A 118 -22.18 0.91 15.28
CA LEU A 118 -22.91 -0.07 14.46
C LEU A 118 -24.21 0.52 13.90
N SER A 119 -25.02 1.20 14.76
CA SER A 119 -26.25 1.87 14.29
C SER A 119 -25.93 2.88 13.17
N ARG A 120 -24.87 3.69 13.34
CA ARG A 120 -24.46 4.65 12.32
C ARG A 120 -24.09 3.95 11.00
N ILE A 121 -23.35 2.82 11.05
CA ILE A 121 -23.00 2.07 9.83
C ILE A 121 -24.27 1.51 9.15
N LEU A 122 -25.22 0.98 9.93
CA LEU A 122 -26.48 0.47 9.38
C LEU A 122 -27.29 1.59 8.73
N ASP A 123 -27.39 2.76 9.37
CA ASP A 123 -28.05 3.93 8.77
C ASP A 123 -27.41 4.31 7.41
N LEU A 124 -26.06 4.29 7.34
CA LEU A 124 -25.33 4.60 6.13
C LEU A 124 -25.49 3.52 5.04
N ASN A 125 -25.65 2.26 5.41
CA ASN A 125 -25.96 1.19 4.46
C ASN A 125 -27.31 1.45 3.76
N GLU A 126 -28.29 1.97 4.45
CA GLU A 126 -29.63 2.26 3.91
C GLU A 126 -29.71 3.65 3.21
N ASP A 127 -28.76 4.55 3.47
CA ASP A 127 -28.77 5.89 2.88
C ASP A 127 -28.36 5.86 1.41
N GLY A 128 -29.33 6.06 0.52
CA GLY A 128 -29.12 6.06 -0.92
C GLY A 128 -28.24 7.19 -1.47
N ARG A 129 -27.87 8.18 -0.65
CA ARG A 129 -26.91 9.23 -1.05
C ARG A 129 -25.48 8.71 -1.13
N PHE A 130 -25.17 7.64 -0.38
CA PHE A 130 -23.83 7.09 -0.30
C PHE A 130 -23.73 5.77 -1.03
N HIS A 131 -22.81 5.72 -1.99
CA HIS A 131 -22.47 4.52 -2.76
C HIS A 131 -21.25 3.82 -2.18
N GLY A 132 -20.48 4.51 -1.34
CA GLY A 132 -19.33 3.98 -0.63
C GLY A 132 -19.28 4.45 0.83
N ILE A 133 -18.80 3.57 1.71
CA ILE A 133 -18.56 3.85 3.13
C ILE A 133 -17.09 3.54 3.43
N LEU A 134 -16.44 4.48 4.11
CA LEU A 134 -15.11 4.29 4.68
C LEU A 134 -15.17 4.51 6.18
N VAL A 135 -14.69 3.54 6.96
CA VAL A 135 -14.40 3.72 8.39
C VAL A 135 -12.90 3.93 8.56
N GLN A 136 -12.51 5.10 9.06
CA GLN A 136 -11.10 5.43 9.24
C GLN A 136 -10.49 4.64 10.40
N LEU A 137 -9.52 3.79 10.08
CA LEU A 137 -8.74 3.03 11.05
C LEU A 137 -7.47 3.80 11.49
N PRO A 138 -6.93 3.51 12.68
CA PRO A 138 -7.45 2.58 13.69
C PRO A 138 -8.62 3.18 14.48
N LEU A 139 -9.49 2.32 14.99
CA LEU A 139 -10.55 2.69 15.91
C LEU A 139 -10.03 2.77 17.37
N PRO A 140 -10.71 3.53 18.26
CA PRO A 140 -10.46 3.47 19.70
C PRO A 140 -10.57 2.04 20.26
N LYS A 141 -9.73 1.72 21.26
CA LYS A 141 -9.53 0.34 21.77
C LYS A 141 -10.79 -0.35 22.32
N GLN A 142 -11.80 0.41 22.72
CA GLN A 142 -13.08 -0.14 23.23
C GLN A 142 -13.99 -0.65 22.11
N LEU A 143 -13.66 -0.39 20.85
CA LEU A 143 -14.44 -0.81 19.69
C LEU A 143 -13.83 -2.07 19.04
N ASP A 144 -14.68 -3.02 18.69
CA ASP A 144 -14.31 -4.18 17.89
C ASP A 144 -14.28 -3.78 16.41
N GLU A 145 -13.09 -3.54 15.89
CA GLU A 145 -12.84 -3.17 14.50
C GLU A 145 -13.41 -4.20 13.51
N ASN A 146 -13.30 -5.51 13.83
CA ASN A 146 -13.83 -6.54 12.96
C ASN A 146 -15.36 -6.50 12.88
N ALA A 147 -16.03 -6.31 14.02
CA ALA A 147 -17.49 -6.19 14.04
C ALA A 147 -17.97 -4.98 13.22
N ILE A 148 -17.26 -3.85 13.31
CA ILE A 148 -17.59 -2.63 12.56
C ILE A 148 -17.39 -2.85 11.05
N ILE A 149 -16.24 -3.39 10.62
CA ILE A 149 -15.96 -3.66 9.20
C ILE A 149 -16.97 -4.67 8.64
N ASN A 150 -17.35 -5.68 9.41
CA ASN A 150 -18.34 -6.68 9.00
C ASN A 150 -19.77 -6.12 8.85
N ALA A 151 -20.09 -4.99 9.49
CA ALA A 151 -21.38 -4.33 9.39
C ALA A 151 -21.54 -3.47 8.13
N ILE A 152 -20.44 -3.16 7.41
CA ILE A 152 -20.51 -2.42 6.15
C ILE A 152 -21.13 -3.33 5.08
N ASP A 153 -22.13 -2.81 4.35
CA ASP A 153 -22.65 -3.53 3.18
C ASP A 153 -21.53 -3.71 2.15
N PRO A 154 -21.24 -4.95 1.72
CA PRO A 154 -20.24 -5.22 0.70
C PRO A 154 -20.44 -4.46 -0.61
N GLN A 155 -21.67 -4.03 -0.92
CA GLN A 155 -21.97 -3.18 -2.08
C GLN A 155 -21.60 -1.71 -1.85
N LYS A 156 -21.25 -1.33 -0.62
CA LYS A 156 -20.79 0.01 -0.22
C LYS A 156 -19.37 0.00 0.38
N ASP A 157 -18.66 -1.11 0.31
CA ASP A 157 -17.29 -1.27 0.82
C ASP A 157 -16.28 -0.55 -0.08
N ALA A 158 -16.17 0.78 0.05
CA ALA A 158 -15.27 1.58 -0.77
C ALA A 158 -13.78 1.31 -0.52
N ASP A 159 -13.44 0.86 0.69
CA ASP A 159 -12.04 0.48 1.00
C ASP A 159 -11.70 -0.96 0.62
N GLY A 160 -12.69 -1.79 0.29
CA GLY A 160 -12.52 -3.17 -0.18
C GLY A 160 -12.03 -4.14 0.89
N VAL A 161 -12.33 -3.90 2.16
CA VAL A 161 -11.75 -4.61 3.31
C VAL A 161 -12.72 -5.55 4.04
N THR A 162 -13.99 -5.57 3.65
CA THR A 162 -14.96 -6.50 4.24
C THR A 162 -14.59 -7.96 3.89
N PRO A 163 -14.96 -8.93 4.73
CA PRO A 163 -14.73 -10.35 4.43
C PRO A 163 -15.32 -10.80 3.08
N MET A 164 -16.44 -10.22 2.65
CA MET A 164 -17.03 -10.50 1.34
C MET A 164 -16.16 -10.00 0.20
N SER A 165 -15.69 -8.73 0.27
CA SER A 165 -14.78 -8.15 -0.73
C SER A 165 -13.47 -8.93 -0.81
N LEU A 166 -12.87 -9.28 0.34
CA LEU A 166 -11.66 -10.10 0.40
C LEU A 166 -11.89 -11.53 -0.13
N GLY A 167 -13.05 -12.12 0.13
CA GLY A 167 -13.45 -13.43 -0.39
C GLY A 167 -13.58 -13.42 -1.91
N ARG A 168 -14.25 -12.41 -2.48
CA ARG A 168 -14.36 -12.19 -3.93
C ARG A 168 -12.98 -11.99 -4.56
N LEU A 169 -12.15 -11.13 -3.93
CA LEU A 169 -10.78 -10.91 -4.37
C LEU A 169 -10.00 -12.23 -4.45
N LEU A 170 -10.03 -13.06 -3.40
CA LEU A 170 -9.29 -14.33 -3.37
C LEU A 170 -9.77 -15.31 -4.46
N ARG A 171 -11.06 -15.27 -4.79
CA ARG A 171 -11.67 -16.09 -5.87
C ARG A 171 -11.47 -15.52 -7.27
N GLY A 172 -10.96 -14.29 -7.39
CA GLY A 172 -10.84 -13.57 -8.67
C GLY A 172 -12.19 -13.12 -9.22
N GLU A 173 -13.19 -12.91 -8.36
CA GLU A 173 -14.51 -12.43 -8.71
C GLU A 173 -14.52 -10.87 -8.73
N PRO A 174 -15.42 -10.25 -9.53
CA PRO A 174 -15.56 -8.80 -9.56
C PRO A 174 -15.95 -8.21 -8.19
N GLY A 175 -15.38 -7.07 -7.86
CA GLY A 175 -15.67 -6.33 -6.64
C GLY A 175 -14.58 -5.31 -6.33
N PRO A 176 -14.77 -4.47 -5.30
CA PRO A 176 -13.77 -3.52 -4.88
C PRO A 176 -12.53 -4.25 -4.33
N TRP A 177 -11.37 -3.87 -4.83
CA TRP A 177 -10.11 -4.29 -4.26
C TRP A 177 -9.73 -3.35 -3.11
N PRO A 178 -9.05 -3.85 -2.06
CA PRO A 178 -8.52 -2.99 -1.03
C PRO A 178 -7.69 -1.85 -1.63
N ALA A 179 -8.00 -0.60 -1.22
CA ALA A 179 -7.50 0.59 -1.89
C ALA A 179 -5.97 0.66 -1.96
N THR A 180 -5.26 0.36 -0.86
CA THR A 180 -3.80 0.37 -0.85
C THR A 180 -3.20 -0.72 -1.74
N PRO A 181 -3.60 -2.00 -1.68
CA PRO A 181 -3.20 -3.05 -2.61
C PRO A 181 -3.46 -2.71 -4.09
N ALA A 182 -4.64 -2.20 -4.40
CA ALA A 182 -4.98 -1.75 -5.75
C ALA A 182 -4.03 -0.64 -6.23
N GLY A 183 -3.72 0.32 -5.35
CA GLY A 183 -2.76 1.39 -5.62
C GLY A 183 -1.35 0.89 -5.89
N ILE A 184 -0.91 -0.17 -5.21
CA ILE A 184 0.39 -0.81 -5.47
C ILE A 184 0.44 -1.40 -6.88
N VAL A 185 -0.62 -2.06 -7.31
CA VAL A 185 -0.72 -2.63 -8.65
C VAL A 185 -0.70 -1.52 -9.72
N GLU A 186 -1.44 -0.42 -9.50
CA GLU A 186 -1.40 0.75 -10.39
C GLU A 186 0.00 1.37 -10.48
N LEU A 187 0.70 1.53 -9.34
CA LEU A 187 2.08 2.01 -9.32
C LEU A 187 2.99 1.14 -10.18
N LEU A 188 2.93 -0.18 -10.02
CA LEU A 188 3.75 -1.11 -10.78
C LEU A 188 3.48 -1.00 -12.28
N HIS A 189 2.20 -0.99 -12.69
CA HIS A 189 1.86 -0.91 -14.11
C HIS A 189 2.22 0.43 -14.75
N ARG A 190 1.84 1.54 -14.11
CA ARG A 190 2.04 2.88 -14.67
C ARG A 190 3.50 3.34 -14.63
N SER A 191 4.31 2.73 -13.77
CA SER A 191 5.77 2.96 -13.78
C SER A 191 6.55 2.02 -14.70
N GLY A 192 5.87 1.14 -15.47
CA GLY A 192 6.53 0.23 -16.42
C GLY A 192 7.14 -1.02 -15.79
N HIS A 193 6.69 -1.42 -14.62
CA HIS A 193 7.17 -2.60 -13.90
C HIS A 193 6.07 -3.67 -13.69
N PRO A 194 5.48 -4.23 -14.77
CA PRO A 194 4.38 -5.16 -14.66
C PRO A 194 4.78 -6.42 -13.86
N PRO A 195 3.86 -6.94 -12.99
CA PRO A 195 4.17 -8.06 -12.10
C PRO A 195 4.23 -9.43 -12.79
N ALA A 196 3.69 -9.57 -14.00
CA ALA A 196 3.59 -10.85 -14.69
C ALA A 196 4.94 -11.55 -14.86
N GLY A 197 5.02 -12.80 -14.41
CA GLY A 197 6.23 -13.63 -14.47
C GLY A 197 7.34 -13.23 -13.49
N LYS A 198 7.11 -12.27 -12.59
CA LYS A 198 8.08 -11.82 -11.58
C LYS A 198 7.94 -12.61 -10.29
N HIS A 199 9.07 -12.76 -9.58
CA HIS A 199 9.05 -13.18 -8.19
C HIS A 199 8.87 -11.95 -7.30
N ILE A 200 7.76 -11.89 -6.60
CA ILE A 200 7.40 -10.78 -5.71
C ILE A 200 7.48 -11.25 -4.27
N VAL A 201 8.21 -10.53 -3.43
CA VAL A 201 8.24 -10.76 -2.00
C VAL A 201 7.47 -9.65 -1.31
N VAL A 202 6.46 -10.03 -0.54
CA VAL A 202 5.64 -9.14 0.28
C VAL A 202 6.02 -9.31 1.74
N CYS A 203 6.50 -8.26 2.37
CA CYS A 203 6.83 -8.24 3.79
C CYS A 203 5.69 -7.59 4.57
N GLY A 204 4.93 -8.41 5.29
CA GLY A 204 3.73 -8.03 6.04
C GLY A 204 2.53 -8.87 5.64
N ARG A 205 1.64 -9.16 6.62
CA ARG A 205 0.45 -10.03 6.42
C ARG A 205 -0.83 -9.46 7.01
N SER A 206 -0.96 -8.12 7.02
CA SER A 206 -2.19 -7.47 7.46
C SER A 206 -3.37 -7.81 6.54
N ASN A 207 -4.59 -7.73 7.08
CA ASN A 207 -5.80 -7.97 6.30
C ASN A 207 -6.07 -6.85 5.27
N ILE A 208 -5.50 -5.67 5.50
CA ILE A 208 -5.74 -4.49 4.66
C ILE A 208 -4.68 -4.27 3.59
N VAL A 209 -3.47 -4.86 3.71
CA VAL A 209 -2.39 -4.69 2.72
C VAL A 209 -1.74 -6.00 2.32
N GLY A 210 -1.01 -6.67 3.23
CA GLY A 210 -0.12 -7.78 2.87
C GLY A 210 -0.84 -8.97 2.23
N LYS A 211 -1.89 -9.48 2.88
CA LYS A 211 -2.69 -10.59 2.33
C LYS A 211 -3.39 -10.19 1.02
N PRO A 212 -4.09 -9.03 0.96
CA PRO A 212 -4.77 -8.65 -0.27
C PRO A 212 -3.82 -8.41 -1.45
N VAL A 213 -2.69 -7.73 -1.27
CA VAL A 213 -1.75 -7.50 -2.38
C VAL A 213 -1.17 -8.82 -2.90
N ALA A 214 -0.86 -9.76 -2.01
CA ALA A 214 -0.43 -11.10 -2.42
C ALA A 214 -1.53 -11.82 -3.21
N ALA A 215 -2.79 -11.75 -2.75
CA ALA A 215 -3.94 -12.34 -3.42
C ALA A 215 -4.19 -11.75 -4.81
N ILE A 216 -4.03 -10.42 -4.98
CA ILE A 216 -4.15 -9.77 -6.29
C ILE A 216 -3.04 -10.25 -7.23
N LEU A 217 -1.79 -10.19 -6.77
CA LEU A 217 -0.62 -10.40 -7.62
C LEU A 217 -0.46 -11.85 -8.12
N MET A 218 -1.00 -12.84 -7.39
CA MET A 218 -0.97 -14.24 -7.82
C MET A 218 -2.10 -14.63 -8.78
N GLN A 219 -3.08 -13.76 -9.06
CA GLN A 219 -4.19 -14.08 -9.94
C GLN A 219 -3.76 -14.27 -11.39
N LYS A 220 -4.45 -15.18 -12.09
CA LYS A 220 -4.23 -15.46 -13.51
C LYS A 220 -4.94 -14.42 -14.39
N ASN A 221 -4.34 -13.25 -14.51
CA ASN A 221 -4.82 -12.20 -15.40
C ASN A 221 -3.65 -11.32 -15.90
N ALA A 222 -3.90 -10.45 -16.87
CA ALA A 222 -2.87 -9.61 -17.51
C ALA A 222 -2.23 -8.58 -16.56
N ARG A 223 -2.88 -8.25 -15.44
CA ARG A 223 -2.41 -7.27 -14.45
C ARG A 223 -1.70 -7.89 -13.25
N ALA A 224 -1.58 -9.21 -13.21
CA ALA A 224 -1.04 -9.97 -12.09
C ALA A 224 -0.13 -11.10 -12.61
N ASN A 225 -0.39 -12.37 -12.27
CA ASN A 225 0.33 -13.53 -12.78
C ASN A 225 1.79 -13.61 -12.31
N ALA A 226 2.03 -13.22 -11.06
CA ALA A 226 3.34 -13.30 -10.40
C ALA A 226 3.46 -14.55 -9.52
N THR A 227 4.70 -14.94 -9.21
CA THR A 227 5.00 -15.83 -8.09
C THR A 227 5.17 -14.98 -6.84
N VAL A 228 4.41 -15.25 -5.78
CA VAL A 228 4.40 -14.42 -4.57
C VAL A 228 4.88 -15.20 -3.36
N THR A 229 5.86 -14.63 -2.65
CA THR A 229 6.28 -15.08 -1.32
C THR A 229 5.82 -14.06 -0.28
N LEU A 230 5.09 -14.52 0.74
CA LEU A 230 4.62 -13.68 1.84
C LEU A 230 5.48 -13.91 3.08
N CYS A 231 6.21 -12.88 3.51
CA CYS A 231 7.05 -12.87 4.71
C CYS A 231 6.38 -12.10 5.85
N HIS A 232 6.70 -12.45 7.09
CA HIS A 232 6.09 -11.86 8.27
C HIS A 232 7.00 -12.02 9.51
N THR A 233 6.56 -11.58 10.68
CA THR A 233 7.31 -11.64 11.94
C THR A 233 7.78 -13.04 12.35
N GLY A 234 7.15 -14.11 11.84
CA GLY A 234 7.59 -15.50 12.04
C GLY A 234 8.54 -16.02 10.96
N THR A 235 8.99 -15.18 10.00
CA THR A 235 9.96 -15.58 8.98
C THR A 235 11.37 -15.51 9.56
N PRO A 236 12.11 -16.63 9.67
CA PRO A 236 13.40 -16.67 10.41
C PRO A 236 14.50 -15.82 9.77
N ASP A 237 14.66 -15.89 8.46
CA ASP A 237 15.63 -15.12 7.69
C ASP A 237 14.93 -14.32 6.60
N LEU A 238 14.48 -13.12 6.98
CA LEU A 238 13.79 -12.23 6.04
C LEU A 238 14.67 -11.87 4.85
N ALA A 239 15.97 -11.63 5.09
CA ALA A 239 16.91 -11.21 4.06
C ALA A 239 17.15 -12.30 3.00
N PHE A 240 17.04 -13.57 3.35
CA PHE A 240 17.10 -14.68 2.39
C PHE A 240 16.00 -14.56 1.33
N PHE A 241 14.78 -14.25 1.74
CA PHE A 241 13.65 -14.10 0.82
C PHE A 241 13.72 -12.78 0.03
N THR A 242 13.97 -11.67 0.71
CA THR A 242 13.93 -10.35 0.07
C THR A 242 15.02 -10.18 -0.99
N ARG A 243 16.19 -10.80 -0.82
CA ARG A 243 17.26 -10.83 -1.84
C ARG A 243 16.91 -11.60 -3.12
N GLN A 244 15.81 -12.34 -3.14
CA GLN A 244 15.38 -13.09 -4.33
C GLN A 244 14.31 -12.33 -5.13
N ALA A 245 13.76 -11.25 -4.55
CA ALA A 245 12.66 -10.52 -5.14
C ALA A 245 13.06 -9.74 -6.40
N ASP A 246 12.30 -9.91 -7.48
CA ASP A 246 12.33 -8.97 -8.61
C ASP A 246 11.57 -7.69 -8.24
N ILE A 247 10.51 -7.84 -7.45
CA ILE A 247 9.73 -6.75 -6.86
C ILE A 247 9.59 -7.02 -5.36
N LEU A 248 10.00 -6.07 -4.53
CA LEU A 248 9.89 -6.13 -3.08
C LEU A 248 8.81 -5.14 -2.61
N ILE A 249 7.82 -5.62 -1.89
CA ILE A 249 6.76 -4.80 -1.29
C ILE A 249 6.91 -4.86 0.22
N SER A 250 7.21 -3.73 0.86
CA SER A 250 7.35 -3.64 2.32
C SER A 250 6.12 -2.99 2.95
N ALA A 251 5.42 -3.74 3.81
CA ALA A 251 4.24 -3.33 4.55
C ALA A 251 4.32 -3.85 6.00
N MET A 252 5.44 -3.55 6.68
CA MET A 252 5.81 -4.09 7.98
C MET A 252 5.42 -3.17 9.14
N GLY A 253 5.28 -1.86 8.87
CA GLY A 253 5.07 -0.85 9.91
C GLY A 253 6.28 -0.70 10.84
N SER A 254 7.49 -0.88 10.30
CA SER A 254 8.74 -0.80 11.05
C SER A 254 9.73 0.09 10.31
N PRO A 255 10.11 1.25 10.87
CA PRO A 255 10.96 2.23 10.19
C PRO A 255 12.30 1.65 9.76
N ASN A 256 12.69 1.87 8.50
CA ASN A 256 14.00 1.47 7.94
C ASN A 256 14.37 -0.01 8.16
N ALA A 257 13.38 -0.91 8.28
CA ALA A 257 13.61 -2.34 8.50
C ALA A 257 14.24 -3.03 7.29
N ILE A 258 13.99 -2.53 6.07
CA ILE A 258 14.58 -3.04 4.83
C ILE A 258 15.80 -2.19 4.46
N THR A 259 16.97 -2.79 4.46
CA THR A 259 18.23 -2.14 4.13
C THR A 259 18.77 -2.58 2.77
N ALA A 260 19.75 -1.86 2.21
CA ALA A 260 20.37 -2.19 0.92
C ALA A 260 20.87 -3.63 0.80
N GLY A 261 21.43 -4.18 1.89
CA GLY A 261 21.92 -5.58 1.95
C GLY A 261 20.82 -6.65 1.86
N MET A 262 19.57 -6.25 2.03
CA MET A 262 18.40 -7.12 1.95
C MET A 262 17.69 -7.06 0.58
N VAL A 263 18.13 -6.21 -0.33
CA VAL A 263 17.48 -5.99 -1.63
C VAL A 263 18.34 -6.59 -2.75
N LYS A 264 17.71 -7.34 -3.66
CA LYS A 264 18.35 -7.82 -4.87
C LYS A 264 18.76 -6.62 -5.74
N PRO A 265 20.03 -6.50 -6.17
CA PRO A 265 20.42 -5.44 -7.09
C PRO A 265 19.54 -5.43 -8.35
N GLY A 266 18.99 -4.26 -8.68
CA GLY A 266 18.09 -4.11 -9.81
C GLY A 266 16.60 -4.45 -9.50
N ALA A 267 16.24 -4.75 -8.26
CA ALA A 267 14.84 -4.96 -7.89
C ALA A 267 14.03 -3.65 -7.89
N VAL A 268 12.73 -3.78 -8.08
CA VAL A 268 11.77 -2.70 -7.84
C VAL A 268 11.30 -2.76 -6.40
N VAL A 269 11.28 -1.63 -5.69
CA VAL A 269 10.92 -1.58 -4.27
C VAL A 269 9.72 -0.66 -4.06
N ILE A 270 8.65 -1.23 -3.52
CA ILE A 270 7.43 -0.52 -3.13
C ILE A 270 7.38 -0.45 -1.61
N ASP A 271 7.57 0.74 -1.08
CA ASP A 271 7.49 1.02 0.36
C ASP A 271 6.09 1.49 0.73
N VAL A 272 5.38 0.67 1.51
CA VAL A 272 4.03 0.96 2.02
C VAL A 272 4.09 1.54 3.43
N GLY A 273 5.27 1.56 4.04
CA GLY A 273 5.48 2.05 5.39
C GLY A 273 4.96 3.48 5.59
N ASN A 274 4.34 3.71 6.74
CA ASN A 274 3.79 5.00 7.13
C ASN A 274 4.10 5.21 8.63
N ASN A 275 5.38 5.48 8.92
CA ASN A 275 5.90 5.49 10.28
C ASN A 275 6.31 6.92 10.67
N TRP A 276 5.78 7.41 11.78
CA TRP A 276 6.20 8.68 12.36
C TRP A 276 7.37 8.46 13.31
N ILE A 277 8.49 9.12 13.05
CA ILE A 277 9.65 9.15 13.93
C ILE A 277 9.89 10.56 14.46
N GLU A 278 10.53 10.68 15.61
CA GLU A 278 10.95 11.96 16.16
C GLU A 278 12.03 12.58 15.27
N ASP A 279 11.90 13.88 15.01
CA ASP A 279 12.85 14.65 14.19
C ASP A 279 12.83 16.12 14.64
N GLU A 280 13.76 16.49 15.52
CA GLU A 280 13.88 17.84 16.08
C GLU A 280 14.21 18.91 15.03
N SER A 281 14.72 18.51 13.86
CA SER A 281 14.99 19.42 12.75
C SER A 281 13.71 19.95 12.07
N ARG A 282 12.57 19.33 12.34
CA ARG A 282 11.27 19.69 11.79
C ARG A 282 10.46 20.51 12.79
N GLY A 283 9.80 21.55 12.33
CA GLY A 283 8.94 22.40 13.17
C GLY A 283 7.76 21.63 13.83
N SER A 284 7.38 20.46 13.30
CA SER A 284 6.41 19.54 13.90
C SER A 284 7.01 18.58 14.92
N GLY A 285 8.34 18.55 15.12
CA GLY A 285 9.05 17.59 15.96
C GLY A 285 9.02 16.14 15.43
N ARG A 286 8.45 15.88 14.26
CA ARG A 286 8.26 14.54 13.70
C ARG A 286 8.45 14.50 12.19
N ARG A 287 8.85 13.33 11.68
CA ARG A 287 9.02 13.06 10.26
C ARG A 287 8.36 11.73 9.90
N LEU A 288 7.70 11.71 8.73
CA LEU A 288 7.17 10.49 8.15
C LEU A 288 8.28 9.76 7.39
N VAL A 289 8.43 8.47 7.65
CA VAL A 289 9.38 7.58 6.97
C VAL A 289 8.70 6.25 6.60
N GLY A 290 9.28 5.57 5.62
CA GLY A 290 8.85 4.25 5.22
C GLY A 290 9.46 3.12 6.08
N ASP A 291 9.17 1.90 5.65
CA ASP A 291 9.80 0.68 6.17
C ASP A 291 11.20 0.46 5.56
N VAL A 292 11.53 1.17 4.49
CA VAL A 292 12.75 1.00 3.72
C VAL A 292 13.74 2.12 4.03
N ASP A 293 15.01 1.77 4.25
CA ASP A 293 16.11 2.72 4.22
C ASP A 293 16.26 3.28 2.79
N PHE A 294 15.52 4.36 2.52
CA PHE A 294 15.40 4.92 1.18
C PHE A 294 16.73 5.27 0.55
N GLU A 295 17.62 5.93 1.32
CA GLU A 295 18.91 6.38 0.79
C GLU A 295 19.87 5.24 0.49
N GLY A 296 19.90 4.20 1.32
CA GLY A 296 20.69 3.01 1.08
C GLY A 296 20.13 2.14 -0.05
N VAL A 297 18.82 1.88 -0.03
CA VAL A 297 18.18 0.99 -1.02
C VAL A 297 18.14 1.59 -2.41
N ARG A 298 17.97 2.91 -2.55
CA ARG A 298 18.02 3.58 -3.85
C ARG A 298 19.34 3.41 -4.60
N GLN A 299 20.42 3.04 -3.92
CA GLN A 299 21.71 2.80 -4.57
C GLN A 299 21.77 1.43 -5.27
N VAL A 300 20.89 0.51 -4.93
CA VAL A 300 20.87 -0.88 -5.41
C VAL A 300 19.61 -1.23 -6.20
N ALA A 301 18.50 -0.55 -5.96
CA ALA A 301 17.22 -0.77 -6.63
C ALA A 301 17.24 -0.20 -8.07
N ALA A 302 16.45 -0.81 -8.99
CA ALA A 302 16.16 -0.23 -10.29
C ALA A 302 15.10 0.88 -10.18
N ALA A 303 14.11 0.70 -9.30
CA ALA A 303 13.09 1.69 -9.04
C ALA A 303 12.62 1.59 -7.57
N ILE A 304 12.18 2.71 -7.00
CA ILE A 304 11.73 2.77 -5.60
C ILE A 304 10.67 3.86 -5.41
N THR A 305 9.68 3.58 -4.56
CA THR A 305 8.71 4.58 -4.12
C THR A 305 9.27 5.41 -2.97
N PRO A 306 9.10 6.74 -2.93
CA PRO A 306 9.45 7.57 -1.78
C PRO A 306 8.37 7.53 -0.71
N VAL A 307 8.75 7.79 0.55
CA VAL A 307 7.81 8.08 1.65
C VAL A 307 8.19 9.41 2.29
N PRO A 308 7.30 10.43 2.24
CA PRO A 308 5.97 10.45 1.60
C PRO A 308 6.04 10.60 0.07
N GLY A 309 4.94 10.28 -0.60
CA GLY A 309 4.76 10.55 -2.03
C GLY A 309 4.72 9.32 -2.94
N GLY A 310 4.87 8.12 -2.38
CA GLY A 310 4.71 6.84 -3.08
C GLY A 310 3.28 6.27 -2.95
N VAL A 311 3.11 5.27 -2.10
CA VAL A 311 1.84 4.51 -1.95
C VAL A 311 0.71 5.35 -1.34
N GLY A 312 0.99 6.22 -0.36
CA GLY A 312 -0.05 6.98 0.36
C GLY A 312 -1.04 7.73 -0.56
N PRO A 313 -0.58 8.55 -1.52
CA PRO A 313 -1.46 9.21 -2.49
C PRO A 313 -2.34 8.25 -3.30
N MET A 314 -1.85 7.05 -3.58
CA MET A 314 -2.59 6.04 -4.34
C MET A 314 -3.77 5.47 -3.56
N THR A 315 -3.65 5.31 -2.24
CA THR A 315 -4.75 4.84 -1.39
C THR A 315 -5.97 5.75 -1.53
N VAL A 316 -5.77 7.07 -1.52
CA VAL A 316 -6.85 8.04 -1.73
C VAL A 316 -7.43 7.91 -3.14
N ALA A 317 -6.59 7.85 -4.17
CA ALA A 317 -7.05 7.76 -5.55
C ALA A 317 -7.87 6.47 -5.80
N MET A 318 -7.45 5.34 -5.25
CA MET A 318 -8.17 4.07 -5.39
C MET A 318 -9.48 4.04 -4.60
N LEU A 319 -9.54 4.69 -3.42
CA LEU A 319 -10.78 4.87 -2.68
C LEU A 319 -11.84 5.60 -3.55
N LEU A 320 -11.45 6.68 -4.22
CA LEU A 320 -12.34 7.40 -5.12
C LEU A 320 -12.76 6.55 -6.33
N SER A 321 -11.82 5.85 -6.94
CA SER A 321 -12.09 4.92 -8.04
C SER A 321 -13.07 3.81 -7.64
N ASN A 322 -12.91 3.23 -6.44
CA ASN A 322 -13.83 2.23 -5.90
C ASN A 322 -15.22 2.84 -5.64
N THR A 323 -15.30 4.05 -5.08
CA THR A 323 -16.59 4.74 -4.82
C THR A 323 -17.35 4.95 -6.11
N VAL A 324 -16.69 5.41 -7.18
CA VAL A 324 -17.31 5.59 -8.50
C VAL A 324 -17.74 4.25 -9.10
N MET A 325 -16.90 3.22 -9.00
CA MET A 325 -17.23 1.86 -9.46
C MET A 325 -18.48 1.31 -8.75
N LEU A 326 -18.57 1.50 -7.43
CA LEU A 326 -19.74 1.06 -6.65
C LEU A 326 -21.00 1.82 -7.08
N ALA A 327 -20.91 3.13 -7.36
CA ALA A 327 -22.03 3.90 -7.90
C ALA A 327 -22.45 3.40 -9.29
N GLU A 328 -21.51 3.08 -10.17
CA GLU A 328 -21.81 2.47 -11.49
C GLU A 328 -22.52 1.12 -11.33
N GLN A 329 -22.06 0.26 -10.42
CA GLN A 329 -22.66 -1.05 -10.15
C GLN A 329 -24.09 -0.93 -9.62
N GLN A 330 -24.33 -0.05 -8.65
CA GLN A 330 -25.65 0.20 -8.06
C GLN A 330 -26.61 0.80 -9.07
N ALA A 331 -26.11 1.56 -10.04
CA ALA A 331 -26.88 2.12 -11.16
C ALA A 331 -27.14 1.12 -12.31
N GLY A 332 -26.61 -0.12 -12.23
CA GLY A 332 -26.69 -1.10 -13.31
C GLY A 332 -25.91 -0.67 -14.57
N ARG A 333 -24.87 0.13 -14.43
CA ARG A 333 -24.01 0.62 -15.49
C ARG A 333 -22.63 -0.01 -15.36
N HIS A 334 -22.25 -0.86 -16.28
CA HIS A 334 -20.97 -1.58 -16.31
C HIS A 334 -20.14 -1.21 -17.53
#